data_9cd8e9545fb8bd0f3f134ea71179d996
#
_entry.id   9cd8e9545fb8bd0f3f134ea71179d996
#
_cell.length_a   1.000
_cell.length_b   1.000
_cell.length_c   1.000
_cell.angle_alpha   90.00
_cell.angle_beta   90.00
_cell.angle_gamma   90.00
#
_symmetry.space_group_name_H-M   'P 1'
#
loop_
_entity.id
_entity.type
_entity.pdbx_description
1 polymer ?
#
loop_
_entity_poly.entity_id
_entity_poly.type
_entity_poly.pdbx_seq_one_letter_code
_entity_poly.pdbx_strand_id
1 'polypeptide(L)' 'MNITEAEFRYLKESLTKDLIAMLMEKQGMDMESAFKKYYTSQTYQNIINPETGLYFQSPGYVYSYLEEELSL' A
#
# COMPACT_ATOMS: atom_id res chain seq x y z
N MET A 1 2.42 18.43 -8.20
CA MET A 1 1.43 18.64 -7.15
C MET A 1 2.12 19.12 -5.88
N ASN A 2 1.61 20.19 -5.31
CA ASN A 2 2.17 20.74 -4.07
C ASN A 2 1.54 20.08 -2.85
N ILE A 3 2.21 19.08 -2.33
CA ILE A 3 1.77 18.40 -1.12
C ILE A 3 2.86 18.56 -0.07
N THR A 4 2.47 18.83 1.17
CA THR A 4 3.44 18.93 2.24
C THR A 4 3.98 17.56 2.61
N GLU A 5 5.16 17.54 3.22
CA GLU A 5 5.76 16.31 3.70
C GLU A 5 4.86 15.60 4.72
N ALA A 6 4.22 16.39 5.59
CA ALA A 6 3.31 15.83 6.59
C ALA A 6 2.08 15.18 5.94
N GLU A 7 1.52 15.84 4.91
CA GLU A 7 0.37 15.29 4.18
C GLU A 7 0.73 14.00 3.45
N PHE A 8 1.89 13.98 2.80
CA PHE A 8 2.38 12.79 2.12
C PHE A 8 2.54 11.63 3.10
N ARG A 9 3.16 11.89 4.25
CA ARG A 9 3.34 10.87 5.28
C ARG A 9 2.01 10.33 5.77
N TYR A 10 1.07 11.23 6.05
CA TYR A 10 -0.25 10.83 6.53
C TYR A 10 -0.97 9.92 5.53
N LEU A 11 -1.00 10.32 4.26
CA LEU A 11 -1.69 9.56 3.23
C LEU A 11 -1.01 8.20 3.00
N LYS A 12 0.31 8.19 2.99
CA LYS A 12 1.08 6.97 2.82
C LYS A 12 0.84 5.99 3.96
N GLU A 13 0.85 6.47 5.20
CA GLU A 13 0.62 5.63 6.37
C GLU A 13 -0.80 5.10 6.43
N SER A 14 -1.77 5.94 6.08
CA SER A 14 -3.18 5.55 6.02
C SER A 14 -3.39 4.44 4.99
N LEU A 15 -2.82 4.61 3.81
CA LEU A 15 -2.91 3.61 2.75
C LEU A 15 -2.22 2.30 3.16
N THR A 16 -1.06 2.39 3.78
CA THR A 16 -0.33 1.22 4.28
C THR A 16 -1.18 0.40 5.25
N LYS A 17 -1.80 1.09 6.20
CA LYS A 17 -2.67 0.44 7.18
C LYS A 17 -3.80 -0.32 6.49
N ASP A 18 -4.44 0.33 5.52
CA ASP A 18 -5.56 -0.27 4.80
C ASP A 18 -5.12 -1.49 3.97
N LEU A 19 -3.98 -1.39 3.30
CA LEU A 19 -3.50 -2.48 2.45
C LEU A 19 -3.08 -3.70 3.26
N ILE A 20 -2.44 -3.48 4.40
CA ILE A 20 -2.07 -4.59 5.29
C ILE A 20 -3.34 -5.27 5.82
N ALA A 21 -4.34 -4.47 6.22
CA ALA A 21 -5.62 -5.02 6.67
C ALA A 21 -6.29 -5.85 5.56
N MET A 22 -6.23 -5.39 4.31
CA MET A 22 -6.81 -6.12 3.19
C MET A 22 -6.10 -7.44 2.94
N LEU A 23 -4.78 -7.48 3.05
CA LEU A 23 -4.03 -8.74 2.93
C LEU A 23 -4.45 -9.74 4.01
N MET A 24 -4.65 -9.24 5.23
CA MET A 24 -5.09 -10.11 6.33
C MET A 24 -6.51 -10.60 6.13
N GLU A 25 -7.42 -9.71 5.77
CA GLU A 25 -8.85 -10.05 5.65
C GLU A 25 -9.18 -10.84 4.39
N LYS A 26 -8.61 -10.46 3.26
CA LYS A 26 -8.93 -11.08 1.97
C LYS A 26 -8.14 -12.34 1.70
N GLN A 27 -6.90 -12.41 2.19
CA GLN A 27 -6.00 -13.51 1.89
C GLN A 27 -5.74 -14.42 3.09
N GLY A 28 -6.29 -14.06 4.24
CA GLY A 28 -6.09 -14.88 5.45
C GLY A 28 -4.66 -14.84 5.98
N MET A 29 -3.89 -13.82 5.63
CA MET A 29 -2.53 -13.71 6.14
C MET A 29 -2.52 -13.26 7.59
N ASP A 30 -1.57 -13.75 8.37
CA ASP A 30 -1.33 -13.17 9.68
C ASP A 30 -0.59 -11.84 9.50
N MET A 31 -0.48 -11.07 10.58
CA MET A 31 0.11 -9.73 10.51
C MET A 31 1.55 -9.76 10.02
N GLU A 32 2.34 -10.72 10.50
CA GLU A 32 3.75 -10.83 10.12
C GLU A 32 3.91 -11.07 8.62
N SER A 33 3.13 -12.01 8.08
CA SER A 33 3.16 -12.30 6.64
C SER A 33 2.69 -11.12 5.82
N ALA A 34 1.62 -10.46 6.25
CA ALA A 34 1.09 -9.30 5.54
C ALA A 34 2.11 -8.16 5.51
N PHE A 35 2.76 -7.88 6.64
CA PHE A 35 3.81 -6.86 6.71
C PHE A 35 4.95 -7.18 5.76
N LYS A 36 5.45 -8.41 5.82
CA LYS A 36 6.58 -8.81 4.99
C LYS A 36 6.25 -8.71 3.50
N LYS A 37 5.09 -9.23 3.10
CA LYS A 37 4.66 -9.17 1.71
C LYS A 37 4.50 -7.73 1.23
N TYR A 38 3.90 -6.89 2.05
CA TYR A 38 3.65 -5.50 1.69
C TYR A 38 4.95 -4.70 1.57
N TYR A 39 5.78 -4.74 2.61
CA TYR A 39 6.98 -3.89 2.66
C TYR A 39 8.07 -4.32 1.69
N THR A 40 8.04 -5.56 1.19
CA THR A 40 9.00 -6.03 0.20
C THR A 40 8.45 -5.95 -1.23
N SER A 41 7.23 -5.42 -1.40
CA SER A 41 6.59 -5.35 -2.71
C SER A 41 7.07 -4.17 -3.55
N GLN A 42 6.96 -4.31 -4.86
CA GLN A 42 7.17 -3.21 -5.80
C GLN A 42 6.07 -2.16 -5.62
N THR A 43 4.86 -2.61 -5.30
CA THR A 43 3.74 -1.71 -5.04
C THR A 43 4.09 -0.73 -3.92
N TYR A 44 4.69 -1.21 -2.84
CA TYR A 44 5.14 -0.34 -1.76
C TYR A 44 6.17 0.69 -2.26
N GLN A 45 7.14 0.25 -3.08
CA GLN A 45 8.14 1.16 -3.64
C GLN A 45 7.48 2.26 -4.46
N ASN A 46 6.41 1.94 -5.17
CA ASN A 46 5.68 2.92 -5.96
C ASN A 46 4.87 3.87 -5.08
N ILE A 47 4.33 3.37 -3.96
CA ILE A 47 3.58 4.20 -3.02
C ILE A 47 4.49 5.27 -2.39
N ILE A 48 5.70 4.90 -2.01
CA ILE A 48 6.62 5.84 -1.35
C ILE A 48 7.31 6.79 -2.34
N ASN A 49 7.14 6.56 -3.62
CA ASN A 49 7.62 7.48 -4.66
C ASN A 49 6.50 8.44 -5.02
N PRO A 50 6.57 9.72 -4.59
CA PRO A 50 5.47 10.66 -4.81
C PRO A 50 5.15 10.89 -6.29
N GLU A 51 6.09 10.63 -7.18
CA GLU A 51 5.88 10.83 -8.61
C GLU A 51 4.87 9.85 -9.21
N THR A 52 4.67 8.69 -8.60
CA THR A 52 3.71 7.71 -9.11
C THR A 52 2.26 8.11 -8.81
N GLY A 53 2.05 8.94 -7.80
CA GLY A 53 0.72 9.35 -7.37
C GLY A 53 -0.08 8.26 -6.68
N LEU A 54 0.50 7.08 -6.43
CA LEU A 54 -0.24 5.99 -5.78
C LEU A 54 -0.62 6.32 -4.35
N TYR A 55 0.18 7.15 -3.67
CA TYR A 55 -0.04 7.44 -2.26
C TYR A 55 -1.41 8.06 -1.97
N PHE A 56 -2.03 8.72 -2.94
CA PHE A 56 -3.33 9.35 -2.72
C PHE A 56 -4.49 8.64 -3.43
N GLN A 57 -4.25 7.48 -4.01
CA GLN A 57 -5.31 6.69 -4.65
C GLN A 57 -6.06 5.88 -3.59
N SER A 58 -7.25 5.39 -3.95
CA SER A 58 -8.05 4.61 -3.02
C SER A 58 -7.38 3.28 -2.68
N PRO A 59 -7.61 2.75 -1.47
CA PRO A 59 -7.03 1.46 -1.08
C PRO A 59 -7.37 0.32 -2.04
N GLY A 60 -8.63 0.26 -2.49
CA GLY A 60 -9.06 -0.80 -3.41
C GLY A 60 -8.31 -0.77 -4.73
N TYR A 61 -8.09 0.44 -5.24
CA TYR A 61 -7.36 0.62 -6.49
C TYR A 61 -5.91 0.15 -6.35
N VAL A 62 -5.24 0.59 -5.27
CA VAL A 62 -3.84 0.22 -5.04
C VAL A 62 -3.72 -1.26 -4.72
N TYR A 63 -4.71 -1.81 -3.99
CA TYR A 63 -4.71 -3.24 -3.68
C TYR A 63 -4.72 -4.10 -4.96
N SER A 64 -5.37 -3.63 -6.02
CA SER A 64 -5.40 -4.38 -7.28
C SER A 64 -3.98 -4.56 -7.85
N TYR A 65 -3.11 -3.58 -7.69
CA TYR A 65 -1.71 -3.71 -8.10
C TYR A 65 -0.97 -4.72 -7.23
N LEU A 66 -1.20 -4.66 -5.92
CA LEU A 66 -0.57 -5.57 -4.99
C LEU A 66 -1.02 -7.01 -5.22
N GLU A 67 -2.32 -7.18 -5.45
CA GLU A 67 -2.91 -8.47 -5.75
C GLU A 67 -2.30 -9.09 -7.00
N GLU A 68 -2.16 -8.30 -8.06
CA GLU A 68 -1.56 -8.74 -9.30
C GLU A 68 -0.09 -9.09 -9.11
N GLU A 69 0.65 -8.23 -8.41
CA GLU A 69 2.07 -8.43 -8.17
C GLU A 69 2.33 -9.74 -7.40
N LEU A 70 1.53 -10.00 -6.38
CA LEU A 70 1.70 -11.16 -5.52
C LEU A 70 0.99 -12.40 -6.03
N SER A 71 0.31 -12.31 -7.16
CA SER A 71 -0.44 -13.41 -7.79
C SER A 71 -1.51 -13.98 -6.86
N LEU A 72 -2.24 -13.09 -6.24
CA LEU A 72 -3.29 -13.47 -5.29
C LEU A 72 -4.63 -13.71 -5.97
#